data_35fcd239a165fcfdca22d9018e90558d
#
_entry.id   35fcd239a165fcfdca22d9018e90558d
#
_cell.length_a   1.000
_cell.length_b   1.000
_cell.length_c   1.000
_cell.angle_alpha   90.00
_cell.angle_beta   90.00
_cell.angle_gamma   90.00
#
_symmetry.space_group_name_H-M   'P 1'
#
loop_
_entity.id
_entity.type
_entity.pdbx_description
1 polymer ?
#
loop_
_entity_poly.entity_id
_entity_poly.type
_entity_poly.pdbx_seq_one_letter_code
_entity_poly.pdbx_strand_id
1 'polypeptide(L)'
;MSVFIVGADDLGNIPANLLKAGVKSMKHFKGRKRVSEDIQIPADTDLVLVFTDYLSHNIAELVKRKAKEATLPVVFSKRSWSHLQEKLQPFMQ
;
A
#
# COMPACT_ATOMS: atom_id res chain seq x y z
N MET A 1 4.35 12.72 -3.17
CA MET A 1 4.57 11.36 -2.72
C MET A 1 3.74 10.40 -3.55
N SER A 2 4.34 9.33 -4.00
CA SER A 2 3.67 8.28 -4.76
C SER A 2 3.53 7.04 -3.90
N VAL A 3 2.32 6.48 -3.82
CA VAL A 3 2.00 5.35 -2.96
C VAL A 3 1.60 4.14 -3.79
N PHE A 4 2.19 2.99 -3.49
CA PHE A 4 1.77 1.71 -4.07
C PHE A 4 0.92 0.99 -3.04
N ILE A 5 -0.35 0.74 -3.39
CA ILE A 5 -1.32 0.15 -2.48
C ILE A 5 -1.55 -1.30 -2.85
N VAL A 6 -1.43 -2.19 -1.87
CA VAL A 6 -1.61 -3.62 -2.05
C VAL A 6 -2.76 -4.10 -1.17
N GLY A 7 -3.65 -4.87 -1.76
CA GLY A 7 -4.78 -5.45 -1.04
C GLY A 7 -6.05 -4.64 -1.16
N ALA A 8 -7.13 -5.19 -0.65
CA ALA A 8 -8.48 -4.64 -0.69
C ALA A 8 -9.05 -4.58 -2.12
N ASP A 9 -10.31 -4.94 -2.26
CA ASP A 9 -10.99 -4.84 -3.55
C ASP A 9 -11.52 -3.44 -3.78
N ASP A 10 -12.04 -2.85 -2.73
CA ASP A 10 -12.67 -1.55 -2.77
C ASP A 10 -11.97 -0.67 -1.73
N LEU A 11 -11.39 0.41 -2.18
CA LEU A 11 -10.68 1.33 -1.30
C LEU A 11 -11.59 2.39 -0.69
N GLY A 12 -12.84 2.47 -1.13
CA GLY A 12 -13.78 3.43 -0.58
C GLY A 12 -13.27 4.86 -0.68
N ASN A 13 -13.27 5.57 0.45
CA ASN A 13 -12.85 6.97 0.49
C ASN A 13 -11.33 7.15 0.72
N ILE A 14 -10.58 6.05 0.78
CA ILE A 14 -9.14 6.14 1.08
C ILE A 14 -8.38 6.92 0.01
N PRO A 15 -8.59 6.68 -1.30
CA PRO A 15 -7.86 7.47 -2.29
C PRO A 15 -8.11 8.97 -2.18
N ALA A 16 -9.35 9.37 -1.97
CA ALA A 16 -9.68 10.79 -1.82
C ALA A 16 -8.99 11.38 -0.60
N ASN A 17 -8.96 10.63 0.49
CA ASN A 17 -8.31 11.10 1.72
C ASN A 17 -6.79 11.18 1.56
N LEU A 18 -6.20 10.23 0.83
CA LEU A 18 -4.76 10.28 0.55
C LEU A 18 -4.41 11.51 -0.29
N LEU A 19 -5.23 11.82 -1.28
CA LEU A 19 -5.00 13.02 -2.09
C LEU A 19 -5.07 14.29 -1.25
N LYS A 20 -6.05 14.35 -0.34
CA LYS A 20 -6.18 15.49 0.58
C LYS A 20 -4.97 15.60 1.49
N ALA A 21 -4.36 14.48 1.83
CA ALA A 21 -3.20 14.46 2.72
C ALA A 21 -1.89 14.76 2.00
N GLY A 22 -1.91 14.93 0.68
CA GLY A 22 -0.72 15.31 -0.07
C GLY A 22 -0.13 14.24 -0.97
N VAL A 23 -0.76 13.07 -1.05
CA VAL A 23 -0.31 12.03 -1.96
C VAL A 23 -0.65 12.46 -3.39
N LYS A 24 0.33 12.43 -4.29
CA LYS A 24 0.15 12.90 -5.65
C LYS A 24 -0.26 11.81 -6.62
N SER A 25 0.22 10.59 -6.41
CA SER A 25 -0.14 9.49 -7.29
C SER A 25 -0.27 8.20 -6.49
N MET A 26 -1.12 7.31 -6.99
CA MET A 26 -1.38 6.04 -6.35
C MET A 26 -1.50 4.96 -7.41
N LYS A 27 -1.01 3.77 -7.08
CA LYS A 27 -1.22 2.60 -7.89
C LYS A 27 -1.74 1.49 -6.99
N HIS A 28 -2.76 0.78 -7.44
CA HIS A 28 -3.43 -0.22 -6.60
C HIS A 28 -3.31 -1.61 -7.20
N PHE A 29 -2.77 -2.55 -6.41
CA PHE A 29 -2.74 -3.95 -6.74
C PHE A 29 -3.69 -4.68 -5.80
N LYS A 30 -4.75 -5.26 -6.33
CA LYS A 30 -5.81 -5.83 -5.49
C LYS A 30 -5.39 -7.07 -4.71
N GLY A 31 -4.45 -7.82 -5.23
CA GLY A 31 -3.94 -8.98 -4.51
C GLY A 31 -4.83 -10.21 -4.56
N ARG A 32 -5.80 -10.24 -5.47
CA ARG A 32 -6.74 -11.37 -5.58
C ARG A 32 -6.23 -12.53 -6.41
N LYS A 33 -5.30 -12.27 -7.27
CA LYS A 33 -4.80 -13.31 -8.17
C LYS A 33 -3.83 -14.21 -7.46
N ARG A 34 -3.85 -15.46 -7.89
CA ARG A 34 -3.16 -16.54 -7.27
C ARG A 34 -1.69 -16.38 -7.07
N VAL A 35 -1.00 -15.87 -7.99
CA VAL A 35 0.44 -15.79 -7.93
C VAL A 35 0.87 -14.44 -8.31
N SER A 36 1.71 -13.92 -7.51
CA SER A 36 2.08 -12.57 -7.69
C SER A 36 3.55 -12.38 -7.74
N GLU A 37 4.22 -13.33 -8.35
CA GLU A 37 5.60 -13.11 -8.66
C GLU A 37 5.76 -11.92 -9.59
N ASP A 38 4.66 -11.56 -10.25
CA ASP A 38 4.62 -10.42 -11.15
C ASP A 38 4.32 -9.09 -10.47
N ILE A 39 4.20 -9.08 -9.15
CA ILE A 39 4.02 -7.81 -8.46
C ILE A 39 5.27 -6.98 -8.65
N GLN A 40 5.10 -5.84 -9.32
CA GLN A 40 6.21 -4.92 -9.52
C GLN A 40 5.86 -3.60 -8.87
N ILE A 41 6.71 -3.21 -7.94
CA ILE A 41 6.55 -1.91 -7.29
C ILE A 41 7.07 -0.85 -8.26
N PRO A 42 6.22 0.13 -8.65
CA PRO A 42 6.69 1.16 -9.60
C PRO A 42 7.94 1.87 -9.09
N ALA A 43 8.82 2.21 -10.03
CA ALA A 43 10.12 2.79 -9.67
C ALA A 43 10.01 4.13 -8.95
N ASP A 44 8.92 4.86 -9.18
CA ASP A 44 8.72 6.16 -8.56
C ASP A 44 8.00 6.10 -7.23
N THR A 45 7.82 4.90 -6.67
CA THR A 45 7.11 4.72 -5.40
C THR A 45 7.92 5.26 -4.23
N ASP A 46 7.25 5.98 -3.36
CA ASP A 46 7.84 6.50 -2.13
C ASP A 46 7.43 5.70 -0.90
N LEU A 47 6.26 5.07 -0.95
CA LEU A 47 5.71 4.34 0.19
C LEU A 47 4.87 3.18 -0.31
N VAL A 48 5.01 2.03 0.34
CA VAL A 48 4.17 0.86 0.06
C VAL A 48 3.16 0.71 1.18
N LEU A 49 1.89 0.66 0.82
CA LEU A 49 0.79 0.54 1.78
C LEU A 49 0.11 -0.81 1.57
N VAL A 50 0.08 -1.63 2.62
CA VAL A 50 -0.51 -2.96 2.54
C VAL A 50 -1.73 -3.04 3.44
N PHE A 51 -2.89 -3.33 2.85
CA PHE A 51 -4.10 -3.59 3.61
C PHE A 51 -4.17 -5.08 3.90
N THR A 52 -4.15 -5.43 5.18
CA THR A 52 -4.05 -6.81 5.60
C THR A 52 -5.37 -7.57 5.60
N ASP A 53 -6.49 -6.85 5.53
CA ASP A 53 -7.80 -7.49 5.49
C ASP A 53 -7.94 -8.27 4.19
N TYR A 54 -8.23 -9.56 4.31
CA TYR A 54 -8.48 -10.46 3.17
C TYR A 54 -7.30 -10.60 2.20
N LEU A 55 -6.11 -10.24 2.62
CA LEU A 55 -4.91 -10.41 1.80
C LEU A 55 -4.18 -11.68 2.20
N SER A 56 -3.75 -12.45 1.19
CA SER A 56 -2.96 -13.65 1.42
C SER A 56 -1.68 -13.30 2.17
N HIS A 57 -1.36 -14.13 3.16
CA HIS A 57 -0.10 -13.98 3.90
C HIS A 57 1.11 -14.04 2.96
N ASN A 58 1.05 -14.91 1.96
CA ASN A 58 2.14 -15.06 1.01
C ASN A 58 2.37 -13.79 0.19
N ILE A 59 1.28 -13.15 -0.22
CA ILE A 59 1.38 -11.89 -0.96
C ILE A 59 1.95 -10.78 -0.09
N ALA A 60 1.47 -10.71 1.14
CA ALA A 60 1.96 -9.70 2.07
C ALA A 60 3.47 -9.84 2.30
N GLU A 61 3.94 -11.08 2.48
CA GLU A 61 5.36 -11.33 2.68
C GLU A 61 6.18 -11.03 1.43
N LEU A 62 5.66 -11.35 0.26
CA LEU A 62 6.34 -11.05 -1.00
C LEU A 62 6.50 -9.54 -1.18
N VAL A 63 5.45 -8.79 -0.93
CA VAL A 63 5.49 -7.33 -1.07
C VAL A 63 6.47 -6.73 -0.07
N LYS A 64 6.45 -7.23 1.17
CA LYS A 64 7.37 -6.77 2.20
C LYS A 64 8.83 -6.97 1.77
N ARG A 65 9.12 -8.15 1.22
CA ARG A 65 10.47 -8.45 0.75
C ARG A 65 10.89 -7.54 -0.40
N LYS A 66 10.00 -7.36 -1.39
CA LYS A 66 10.31 -6.51 -2.54
C LYS A 66 10.50 -5.05 -2.13
N ALA A 67 9.69 -4.57 -1.20
CA ALA A 67 9.85 -3.21 -0.71
C ALA A 67 11.18 -3.04 0.01
N LYS A 68 11.57 -4.03 0.80
CA LYS A 68 12.86 -3.99 1.50
C LYS A 68 14.02 -3.96 0.51
N GLU A 69 13.95 -4.77 -0.54
CA GLU A 69 14.97 -4.77 -1.58
C GLU A 69 15.09 -3.42 -2.28
N ALA A 70 13.97 -2.71 -2.40
CA ALA A 70 13.94 -1.38 -3.01
C ALA A 70 14.18 -0.26 -1.99
N THR A 71 14.45 -0.60 -0.74
CA THR A 71 14.64 0.34 0.38
C THR A 71 13.45 1.27 0.58
N LEU A 72 12.25 0.72 0.43
CA LEU A 72 11.01 1.49 0.59
C LEU A 72 10.35 1.17 1.92
N PRO A 73 9.79 2.18 2.59
CA PRO A 73 9.00 1.93 3.79
C PRO A 73 7.70 1.22 3.46
N VAL A 74 7.25 0.36 4.36
CA VAL A 74 5.98 -0.36 4.21
C VAL A 74 5.12 -0.08 5.42
N VAL A 75 3.85 0.25 5.16
CA VAL A 75 2.87 0.44 6.22
C VAL A 75 1.81 -0.65 6.06
N PHE A 76 1.61 -1.43 7.14
CA PHE A 76 0.54 -2.42 7.19
C PHE A 76 -0.63 -1.83 7.97
N SER A 77 -1.82 -1.92 7.43
CA SER A 77 -2.99 -1.33 8.06
C SER A 77 -4.26 -2.09 7.69
N LYS A 78 -5.27 -1.91 8.51
CA LYS A 78 -6.63 -2.30 8.13
C LYS A 78 -7.17 -1.28 7.13
N ARG A 79 -8.18 -1.69 6.36
CA ARG A 79 -8.81 -0.82 5.37
C ARG A 79 -9.77 0.14 6.07
N SER A 80 -9.20 1.04 6.84
CA SER A 80 -9.94 2.06 7.58
C SER A 80 -9.10 3.32 7.62
N TRP A 81 -9.65 4.43 7.20
CA TRP A 81 -8.91 5.69 7.18
C TRP A 81 -8.41 6.08 8.57
N SER A 82 -9.21 5.87 9.59
CA SER A 82 -8.81 6.26 10.95
C SER A 82 -7.58 5.48 11.43
N HIS A 83 -7.51 4.18 11.11
CA HIS A 83 -6.32 3.40 11.45
C HIS A 83 -5.12 3.80 10.59
N LEU A 84 -5.36 3.98 9.30
CA LEU A 84 -4.32 4.30 8.35
C LEU A 84 -3.69 5.66 8.63
N GLN A 85 -4.52 6.63 8.96
CA GLN A 85 -4.07 7.99 9.17
C GLN A 85 -2.98 8.07 10.24
N GLU A 86 -3.17 7.37 11.34
CA GLU A 86 -2.19 7.36 12.42
C GLU A 86 -0.86 6.78 11.95
N LYS A 87 -0.92 5.71 11.18
CA LYS A 87 0.29 5.04 10.72
C LYS A 87 1.03 5.83 9.63
N LEU A 88 0.30 6.63 8.88
CA LEU A 88 0.90 7.44 7.83
C LEU A 88 1.55 8.71 8.33
N GLN A 89 1.20 9.17 9.51
CA GLN A 89 1.69 10.44 10.04
C GLN A 89 3.21 10.62 9.93
N PRO A 90 4.03 9.64 10.31
CA PRO A 90 5.48 9.81 10.21
C PRO A 90 5.99 10.06 8.79
N PHE A 91 5.21 9.68 7.79
CA PHE A 91 5.64 9.79 6.39
C PHE A 91 5.01 10.98 5.67
N MET A 92 4.05 11.65 6.28
CA MET A 92 3.24 12.68 5.62
C MET A 92 3.51 14.08 6.14
N GLN A 93 4.71 14.37 6.48
CA GLN A 93 5.05 15.69 7.00
C GLN A 93 5.40 16.68 5.93
#